data_f0b3add9de745a77b96c3c0dc9fc126e
#
_entry.id   f0b3add9de745a77b96c3c0dc9fc126e
#
_cell.length_a   1.000
_cell.length_b   1.000
_cell.length_c   1.000
_cell.angle_alpha   90.00
_cell.angle_beta   90.00
_cell.angle_gamma   90.00
#
_symmetry.space_group_name_H-M   'P 1'
#
loop_
_entity.id
_entity.type
_entity.pdbx_description
1 polymer ?
#
loop_
_entity_poly.entity_id
_entity_poly.type
_entity_poly.pdbx_seq_one_letter_code
_entity_poly.pdbx_strand_id
1 'polypeptide(L)'
;MPSAHTIDVRVYYEDTDCGGVVYYANYFKYFERARTHYLEAHGVSVIGQFQEGTQFVVVHAELDCRSPARYGEVLAIETSVPEATRATLTFTHVIREKQSGRVVVEGSAKLAATDLAGKVKRLPPAMVTHLPVR
;
A
#
# COMPACT_ATOMS: atom_id res chain seq x y z
N MET A 1 5.81 -8.15 18.08
CA MET A 1 5.56 -8.61 16.72
C MET A 1 5.00 -7.50 15.86
N PRO A 2 5.64 -7.19 14.79
CA PRO A 2 5.01 -6.30 13.85
C PRO A 2 3.79 -6.99 13.30
N SER A 3 2.70 -6.28 13.25
CA SER A 3 1.52 -6.84 12.62
C SER A 3 1.50 -6.39 11.17
N ALA A 4 1.68 -7.34 10.29
CA ALA A 4 1.41 -7.13 8.88
C ALA A 4 -0.09 -7.29 8.68
N HIS A 5 -0.65 -6.42 7.89
CA HIS A 5 -2.05 -6.51 7.49
C HIS A 5 -2.08 -7.11 6.09
N THR A 6 -2.99 -8.04 5.86
CA THR A 6 -3.05 -8.73 4.58
C THR A 6 -4.42 -8.55 3.95
N ILE A 7 -4.44 -8.23 2.67
CA ILE A 7 -5.66 -8.25 1.87
C ILE A 7 -5.47 -9.16 0.67
N ASP A 8 -6.57 -9.65 0.14
CA ASP A 8 -6.56 -10.46 -1.07
C ASP A 8 -7.06 -9.63 -2.24
N VAL A 9 -6.38 -9.78 -3.38
CA VAL A 9 -6.78 -9.13 -4.64
C VAL A 9 -6.79 -10.21 -5.72
N ARG A 10 -7.90 -10.32 -6.43
CA ARG A 10 -7.97 -11.21 -7.58
C ARG A 10 -7.48 -10.49 -8.82
N VAL A 11 -6.69 -11.15 -9.63
CA VAL A 11 -6.24 -10.61 -10.91
C VAL A 11 -7.35 -10.75 -11.93
N TYR A 12 -7.83 -9.64 -12.47
CA TYR A 12 -8.83 -9.62 -13.52
C TYR A 12 -8.15 -9.44 -14.88
N TYR A 13 -8.91 -9.71 -15.92
CA TYR A 13 -8.40 -9.57 -17.28
C TYR A 13 -7.88 -8.15 -17.55
N GLU A 14 -8.59 -7.15 -17.05
CA GLU A 14 -8.17 -5.75 -17.25
C GLU A 14 -6.83 -5.42 -16.60
N ASP A 15 -6.37 -6.24 -15.66
CA ASP A 15 -5.09 -6.01 -14.99
C ASP A 15 -3.91 -6.52 -15.79
N THR A 16 -4.17 -7.29 -16.84
CA THR A 16 -3.11 -7.99 -17.59
C THR A 16 -2.74 -7.24 -18.86
N ASP A 17 -1.54 -7.53 -19.34
CA ASP A 17 -1.03 -6.99 -20.61
C ASP A 17 -1.11 -8.06 -21.70
N CYS A 18 -0.52 -7.78 -22.86
CA CYS A 18 -0.55 -8.70 -24.00
C CYS A 18 0.15 -10.03 -23.71
N GLY A 19 1.01 -10.08 -22.71
CA GLY A 19 1.70 -11.31 -22.32
C GLY A 19 0.91 -12.19 -21.37
N GLY A 20 -0.30 -11.76 -20.97
CA GLY A 20 -1.15 -12.54 -20.06
C GLY A 20 -0.75 -12.44 -18.61
N VAL A 21 0.11 -11.51 -18.27
CA VAL A 21 0.55 -11.28 -16.88
C VAL A 21 0.14 -9.87 -16.45
N VAL A 22 0.07 -9.67 -15.14
CA VAL A 22 -0.28 -8.34 -14.60
C VAL A 22 0.71 -7.32 -15.14
N TYR A 23 0.17 -6.24 -15.72
CA TYR A 23 0.99 -5.11 -16.13
C TYR A 23 1.59 -4.47 -14.89
N TYR A 24 2.91 -4.30 -14.86
CA TYR A 24 3.62 -4.01 -13.62
C TYR A 24 3.12 -2.75 -12.91
N ALA A 25 2.65 -1.75 -13.65
CA ALA A 25 2.16 -0.52 -13.03
C ALA A 25 0.93 -0.77 -12.16
N ASN A 26 0.18 -1.84 -12.42
CA ASN A 26 -1.00 -2.18 -11.64
C ASN A 26 -0.65 -2.64 -10.23
N TYR A 27 0.57 -3.09 -9.98
CA TYR A 27 0.99 -3.44 -8.63
C TYR A 27 0.97 -2.23 -7.72
N PHE A 28 1.24 -1.03 -8.24
CA PHE A 28 1.12 0.19 -7.44
C PHE A 28 -0.33 0.46 -7.02
N LYS A 29 -1.30 0.11 -7.86
CA LYS A 29 -2.71 0.21 -7.49
C LYS A 29 -3.04 -0.77 -6.37
N TYR A 30 -2.50 -1.98 -6.44
CA TYR A 30 -2.68 -2.97 -5.39
C TYR A 30 -2.07 -2.48 -4.07
N PHE A 31 -0.90 -1.84 -4.15
CA PHE A 31 -0.28 -1.24 -2.96
C PHE A 31 -1.18 -0.17 -2.36
N GLU A 32 -1.79 0.67 -3.20
CA GLU A 32 -2.66 1.73 -2.70
C GLU A 32 -3.88 1.14 -1.99
N ARG A 33 -4.49 0.11 -2.55
CA ARG A 33 -5.61 -0.57 -1.90
C ARG A 33 -5.18 -1.15 -0.56
N ALA A 34 -4.02 -1.77 -0.52
CA ALA A 34 -3.50 -2.39 0.69
C ALA A 34 -3.21 -1.34 1.77
N ARG A 35 -2.65 -0.18 1.39
CA ARG A 35 -2.41 0.91 2.34
C ARG A 35 -3.72 1.42 2.92
N THR A 36 -4.72 1.60 2.08
CA THR A 36 -6.02 2.09 2.52
C THR A 36 -6.63 1.14 3.55
N HIS A 37 -6.62 -0.15 3.24
CA HIS A 37 -7.16 -1.15 4.17
C HIS A 37 -6.34 -1.22 5.46
N TYR A 38 -5.01 -1.11 5.34
CA TYR A 38 -4.14 -1.11 6.50
C TYR A 38 -4.51 0.04 7.45
N LEU A 39 -4.64 1.25 6.90
CA LEU A 39 -4.95 2.42 7.70
C LEU A 39 -6.33 2.30 8.33
N GLU A 40 -7.32 1.83 7.56
CA GLU A 40 -8.67 1.65 8.09
C GLU A 40 -8.70 0.61 9.22
N ALA A 41 -7.93 -0.45 9.08
CA ALA A 41 -7.84 -1.49 10.11
C ALA A 41 -7.23 -0.93 11.40
N HIS A 42 -6.46 0.15 11.31
CA HIS A 42 -5.84 0.80 12.47
C HIS A 42 -6.59 2.07 12.86
N GLY A 43 -7.83 2.23 12.42
CA GLY A 43 -8.69 3.33 12.85
C GLY A 43 -8.45 4.65 12.14
N VAL A 44 -7.76 4.63 10.99
CA VAL A 44 -7.48 5.84 10.23
C VAL A 44 -8.24 5.79 8.91
N SER A 45 -9.17 6.72 8.70
CA SER A 45 -9.91 6.83 7.46
C SER A 45 -9.23 7.84 6.54
N VAL A 46 -8.77 7.38 5.39
CA VAL A 46 -8.12 8.25 4.39
C VAL A 46 -9.11 9.32 3.90
N ILE A 47 -10.35 8.89 3.63
CA ILE A 47 -11.40 9.82 3.20
C ILE A 47 -11.70 10.82 4.31
N GLY A 48 -11.78 10.36 5.56
CA GLY A 48 -12.04 11.25 6.69
C GLY A 48 -10.94 12.28 6.87
N GLN A 49 -9.69 11.88 6.69
CA GLN A 49 -8.57 12.82 6.78
C GLN A 49 -8.62 13.85 5.66
N PHE A 50 -8.99 13.42 4.46
CA PHE A 50 -9.13 14.33 3.34
C PHE A 50 -10.23 15.38 3.61
N GLN A 51 -11.33 14.95 4.20
CA GLN A 51 -12.42 15.87 4.57
C GLN A 51 -11.98 16.88 5.63
N GLU A 52 -10.99 16.52 6.44
CA GLU A 52 -10.44 17.41 7.47
C GLU A 52 -9.24 18.22 6.98
N GLY A 53 -8.92 18.15 5.70
CA GLY A 53 -7.88 18.97 5.11
C GLY A 53 -6.52 18.32 5.01
N THR A 54 -6.42 17.00 5.20
CA THR A 54 -5.15 16.27 5.09
C THR A 54 -5.23 15.26 3.96
N GLN A 55 -4.26 15.29 3.07
CA GLN A 55 -4.10 14.26 2.06
C GLN A 55 -2.72 13.65 2.14
N PHE A 56 -2.55 12.46 1.57
CA PHE A 56 -1.29 11.75 1.57
C PHE A 56 -0.85 11.58 0.13
N VAL A 57 0.36 12.04 -0.18
CA VAL A 57 0.89 11.98 -1.54
C VAL A 57 2.10 11.06 -1.56
N VAL A 58 2.20 10.26 -2.61
CA VAL A 58 3.35 9.37 -2.78
C VAL A 58 4.53 10.24 -3.22
N VAL A 59 5.62 10.18 -2.45
CA VAL A 59 6.84 10.92 -2.79
C VAL A 59 7.95 10.00 -3.26
N HIS A 60 7.82 8.69 -3.01
CA HIS A 60 8.75 7.69 -3.53
C HIS A 60 8.02 6.36 -3.59
N ALA A 61 8.25 5.60 -4.65
CA ALA A 61 7.69 4.26 -4.77
C ALA A 61 8.67 3.41 -5.57
N GLU A 62 8.77 2.14 -5.17
CA GLU A 62 9.62 1.20 -5.88
C GLU A 62 9.04 -0.19 -5.76
N LEU A 63 9.38 -1.04 -6.70
CA LEU A 63 9.01 -2.44 -6.63
C LEU A 63 10.02 -3.29 -7.39
N ASP A 64 10.14 -4.53 -6.96
CA ASP A 64 10.90 -5.56 -7.64
C ASP A 64 9.94 -6.66 -8.03
N CYS A 65 9.87 -6.96 -9.32
CA CYS A 65 9.05 -8.05 -9.82
C CYS A 65 9.84 -9.34 -9.71
N ARG A 66 9.35 -10.27 -8.88
CA ARG A 66 10.03 -11.54 -8.63
C ARG A 66 9.51 -12.65 -9.52
N SER A 67 8.19 -12.67 -9.75
CA SER A 67 7.56 -13.64 -10.62
C SER A 67 6.26 -13.05 -11.14
N PRO A 68 5.79 -13.49 -12.31
CA PRO A 68 4.56 -12.91 -12.88
C PRO A 68 3.33 -13.41 -12.17
N ALA A 69 2.33 -12.55 -12.10
CA ALA A 69 0.98 -12.91 -11.69
C ALA A 69 0.10 -12.98 -12.92
N ARG A 70 -0.84 -13.92 -12.94
CA ARG A 70 -1.64 -14.21 -14.13
C ARG A 70 -3.13 -14.03 -13.83
N TYR A 71 -3.88 -13.83 -14.90
CA TYR A 71 -5.33 -13.71 -14.83
C TYR A 71 -5.93 -14.87 -14.02
N GLY A 72 -6.81 -14.52 -13.10
CA GLY A 72 -7.52 -15.49 -12.26
C GLY A 72 -6.83 -15.85 -10.96
N GLU A 73 -5.54 -15.54 -10.82
CA GLU A 73 -4.84 -15.79 -9.57
C GLU A 73 -5.33 -14.84 -8.48
N VAL A 74 -5.31 -15.31 -7.24
CA VAL A 74 -5.59 -14.48 -6.09
C VAL A 74 -4.26 -14.16 -5.41
N LEU A 75 -4.04 -12.88 -5.18
CA LEU A 75 -2.79 -12.38 -4.60
C LEU A 75 -3.06 -11.93 -3.18
N ALA A 76 -2.18 -12.32 -2.26
CA ALA A 76 -2.21 -11.83 -0.89
C ALA A 76 -1.18 -10.72 -0.77
N ILE A 77 -1.60 -9.54 -0.31
CA ILE A 77 -0.72 -8.38 -0.18
C ILE A 77 -0.52 -8.10 1.29
N GLU A 78 0.70 -8.32 1.76
CA GLU A 78 1.09 -8.05 3.14
C GLU A 78 1.64 -6.64 3.22
N THR A 79 1.16 -5.86 4.19
CA THR A 79 1.53 -4.45 4.33
C THR A 79 1.97 -4.20 5.76
N SER A 80 3.07 -3.46 5.91
CA SER A 80 3.55 -3.01 7.20
C SER A 80 4.13 -1.62 7.06
N VAL A 81 4.34 -0.94 8.21
CA VAL A 81 4.91 0.40 8.25
C VAL A 81 6.19 0.33 9.08
N PRO A 82 7.34 0.11 8.43
CA PRO A 82 8.61 0.03 9.16
C PRO A 82 9.13 1.37 9.66
N GLU A 83 8.66 2.47 9.08
CA GLU A 83 9.24 3.76 9.40
C GLU A 83 8.19 4.86 9.29
N ALA A 84 8.23 5.78 10.25
CA ALA A 84 7.43 7.00 10.20
C ALA A 84 8.28 8.16 10.70
N THR A 85 8.12 9.31 10.06
CA THR A 85 8.70 10.55 10.53
C THR A 85 7.58 11.48 10.95
N ARG A 86 7.93 12.73 11.24
CA ARG A 86 6.94 13.72 11.64
C ARG A 86 5.86 13.95 10.57
N ALA A 87 6.23 13.82 9.30
CA ALA A 87 5.36 14.15 8.18
C ALA A 87 5.22 13.02 7.15
N THR A 88 5.93 11.89 7.32
CA THR A 88 5.92 10.83 6.30
C THR A 88 5.72 9.46 6.92
N LEU A 89 5.15 8.56 6.12
CA LEU A 89 5.04 7.15 6.43
C LEU A 89 5.67 6.35 5.29
N THR A 90 6.43 5.32 5.64
CA THR A 90 6.92 4.37 4.65
C THR A 90 6.20 3.06 4.85
N PHE A 91 5.56 2.59 3.78
CA PHE A 91 4.89 1.30 3.76
C PHE A 91 5.76 0.31 3.00
N THR A 92 5.80 -0.93 3.48
CA THR A 92 6.39 -2.02 2.72
C THR A 92 5.30 -3.03 2.39
N HIS A 93 5.42 -3.61 1.19
CA HIS A 93 4.42 -4.55 0.68
C HIS A 93 5.13 -5.78 0.14
N VAL A 94 4.56 -6.94 0.42
CA VAL A 94 4.94 -8.19 -0.23
C VAL A 94 3.69 -8.77 -0.83
N ILE A 95 3.73 -9.03 -2.13
CA ILE A 95 2.61 -9.66 -2.84
C ILE A 95 2.98 -11.10 -3.13
N ARG A 96 2.13 -12.02 -2.69
CA ARG A 96 2.31 -13.46 -2.92
C ARG A 96 1.12 -14.02 -3.65
N GLU A 97 1.36 -14.99 -4.51
CA GLU A 97 0.25 -15.79 -5.02
C GLU A 97 -0.28 -16.62 -3.85
N LYS A 98 -1.59 -16.56 -3.61
CA LYS A 98 -2.15 -17.01 -2.33
C LYS A 98 -2.02 -18.52 -2.12
N GLN A 99 -2.24 -19.31 -3.17
CA GLN A 99 -2.22 -20.77 -3.04
C GLN A 99 -0.84 -21.33 -2.78
N SER A 100 0.15 -20.85 -3.54
CA SER A 100 1.51 -21.40 -3.49
C SER A 100 2.41 -20.68 -2.51
N GLY A 101 2.08 -19.44 -2.16
CA GLY A 101 2.97 -18.59 -1.38
C GLY A 101 4.12 -17.99 -2.19
N ARG A 102 4.09 -18.19 -3.51
CA ARG A 102 5.13 -17.69 -4.40
C ARG A 102 5.18 -16.16 -4.34
N VAL A 103 6.38 -15.60 -4.14
CA VAL A 103 6.54 -14.16 -4.10
C VAL A 103 6.42 -13.60 -5.51
N VAL A 104 5.51 -12.65 -5.69
CA VAL A 104 5.27 -12.00 -6.97
C VAL A 104 5.99 -10.67 -7.03
N VAL A 105 5.83 -9.84 -6.00
CA VAL A 105 6.41 -8.49 -5.96
C VAL A 105 6.78 -8.16 -4.54
N GLU A 106 7.90 -7.46 -4.40
CA GLU A 106 8.25 -6.78 -3.14
C GLU A 106 8.40 -5.31 -3.46
N GLY A 107 7.90 -4.44 -2.59
CA GLY A 107 7.98 -3.03 -2.87
C GLY A 107 7.72 -2.16 -1.67
N SER A 108 7.82 -0.86 -1.89
CA SER A 108 7.58 0.11 -0.84
C SER A 108 7.01 1.39 -1.45
N ALA A 109 6.38 2.17 -0.59
CA ALA A 109 5.87 3.48 -0.95
C ALA A 109 6.03 4.41 0.25
N LYS A 110 6.60 5.57 0.03
CA LYS A 110 6.74 6.60 1.04
C LYS A 110 5.72 7.69 0.75
N LEU A 111 4.91 8.02 1.73
CA LEU A 111 3.85 9.01 1.59
C LEU A 111 4.13 10.17 2.53
N ALA A 112 3.88 11.39 2.04
CA ALA A 112 3.94 12.58 2.86
C ALA A 112 2.54 13.10 3.13
N ALA A 113 2.32 13.59 4.34
CA ALA A 113 1.07 14.28 4.67
C ALA A 113 1.17 15.73 4.17
N THR A 114 0.13 16.19 3.51
CA THR A 114 0.06 17.57 3.03
C THR A 114 -1.32 18.15 3.33
N ASP A 115 -1.43 19.48 3.27
CA ASP A 115 -2.74 20.12 3.20
C ASP A 115 -3.27 19.96 1.76
N LEU A 116 -4.47 20.45 1.52
CA LEU A 116 -5.11 20.29 0.20
C LEU A 116 -4.45 21.14 -0.88
N ALA A 117 -3.61 22.09 -0.49
CA ALA A 117 -2.82 22.89 -1.44
C ALA A 117 -1.46 22.23 -1.74
N GLY A 118 -1.17 21.10 -1.10
CA GLY A 118 0.06 20.35 -1.34
C GLY A 118 1.22 20.72 -0.41
N LYS A 119 0.99 21.57 0.58
CA LYS A 119 2.03 21.94 1.52
C LYS A 119 2.19 20.86 2.59
N VAL A 120 3.43 20.47 2.87
CA VAL A 120 3.72 19.42 3.85
C VAL A 120 3.25 19.85 5.23
N LYS A 121 2.66 18.90 5.95
CA LYS A 121 2.19 19.12 7.31
C LYS A 121 2.50 17.88 8.15
N ARG A 122 2.34 17.99 9.46
CA ARG A 122 2.56 16.86 10.35
C ARG A 122 1.52 15.78 10.09
N LEU A 123 1.89 14.53 10.33
CA LEU A 123 0.94 13.43 10.32
C LEU A 123 -0.17 13.70 11.34
N PRO A 124 -1.42 13.31 11.01
CA PRO A 124 -2.51 13.43 11.98
C PRO A 124 -2.20 12.67 13.27
N PRO A 125 -2.60 13.19 14.44
CA PRO A 125 -2.32 12.50 15.71
C PRO A 125 -2.82 11.06 15.75
N ALA A 126 -3.92 10.75 15.10
CA ALA A 126 -4.46 9.39 15.06
C ALA A 126 -3.46 8.41 14.42
N MET A 127 -2.71 8.86 13.42
CA MET A 127 -1.73 8.00 12.77
C MET A 127 -0.55 7.74 13.68
N VAL A 128 -0.10 8.77 14.42
CA VAL A 128 1.01 8.60 15.35
C VAL A 128 0.62 7.63 16.47
N THR A 129 -0.63 7.73 16.95
CA THR A 129 -1.10 6.94 18.07
C THR A 129 -1.44 5.50 17.71
N HIS A 130 -2.04 5.28 16.53
CA HIS A 130 -2.67 4.01 16.19
C HIS A 130 -1.82 3.08 15.36
N LEU A 131 -0.75 3.55 14.73
CA LEU A 131 0.04 2.70 13.83
C LEU A 131 1.19 2.03 14.56
N PRO A 132 1.35 0.70 14.40
CA PRO A 132 2.45 -0.02 15.03
C PRO A 132 3.73 0.13 14.22
N VAL A 133 4.33 1.29 14.28
CA VAL A 133 5.56 1.58 13.55
C VAL A 133 6.74 0.88 14.19
N ARG A 134 7.64 0.36 13.36
CA ARG A 134 8.82 -0.36 13.80
C ARG A 134 10.01 0.54 13.90
#